data_f5e97ebe05e5aeed645ae8a5f5671d5b
#
_entry.id   f5e97ebe05e5aeed645ae8a5f5671d5b
#
_cell.length_a   1.000
_cell.length_b   1.000
_cell.length_c   1.000
_cell.angle_alpha   90.00
_cell.angle_beta   90.00
_cell.angle_gamma   90.00
#
_symmetry.space_group_name_H-M   'P 1'
#
loop_
_entity.id
_entity.type
_entity.pdbx_description
1 polymer ?
#
loop_
_entity_poly.entity_id
_entity_poly.type
_entity_poly.pdbx_seq_one_letter_code
_entity_poly.pdbx_strand_id
1 'polypeptide(L)'
;KSVSVPILPVSVPIFRGTLFLFDEPTTGLHFDDVAKLLGAFKRLLDAGHSLLVIEHNLDVIRASDWILDLGPEGGDGGGRLLVAGTPEQVMAEPASYTGRALLDFDLERGAVLKAGRALIPAVALPAVARDAVADRARDSIVVYRAREHNLRDIEVTIPRDGMTVLTGVSGSGKSTLAFDIIF
;
A
#
# COMPACT_ATOMS: atom_id res chain seq x y z
N LYS A 1 19.28 30.59 38.47
CA LYS A 1 19.08 29.13 38.57
C LYS A 1 18.04 28.78 37.51
N SER A 2 18.47 28.23 36.39
CA SER A 2 17.55 27.71 35.37
C SER A 2 17.06 26.33 35.79
N VAL A 3 15.77 26.16 35.92
CA VAL A 3 15.15 24.86 36.17
C VAL A 3 15.01 24.16 34.82
N SER A 4 15.86 23.16 34.59
CA SER A 4 15.75 22.27 33.45
C SER A 4 14.66 21.25 33.78
N VAL A 5 13.52 21.31 33.10
CA VAL A 5 12.49 20.29 33.18
C VAL A 5 12.93 19.14 32.27
N PRO A 6 13.12 17.91 32.79
CA PRO A 6 13.44 16.77 31.95
C PRO A 6 12.21 16.46 31.08
N ILE A 7 12.35 16.60 29.76
CA ILE A 7 11.37 16.06 28.81
C ILE A 7 11.60 14.55 28.80
N LEU A 8 10.78 13.84 29.59
CA LEU A 8 10.71 12.39 29.47
C LEU A 8 10.15 12.05 28.09
N PRO A 9 10.80 11.19 27.31
CA PRO A 9 10.22 10.71 26.06
C PRO A 9 8.96 9.92 26.45
N VAL A 10 7.80 10.45 26.06
CA VAL A 10 6.56 9.70 26.15
C VAL A 10 6.66 8.59 25.09
N SER A 11 7.21 7.46 25.48
CA SER A 11 7.09 6.25 24.68
C SER A 11 5.66 5.74 24.85
N VAL A 12 4.78 6.14 23.95
CA VAL A 12 3.51 5.45 23.79
C VAL A 12 3.86 4.01 23.42
N PRO A 13 3.46 2.99 24.20
CA PRO A 13 3.70 1.61 23.81
C PRO A 13 2.89 1.35 22.53
N ILE A 14 3.53 1.39 21.39
CA ILE A 14 2.93 0.96 20.14
C ILE A 14 2.94 -0.56 20.20
N PHE A 15 1.77 -1.16 20.38
CA PHE A 15 1.63 -2.61 20.42
C PHE A 15 2.09 -3.18 19.07
N ARG A 16 2.93 -4.20 19.05
CA ARG A 16 3.28 -4.95 17.86
C ARG A 16 2.00 -5.50 17.21
N GLY A 17 1.96 -5.53 15.89
CA GLY A 17 0.79 -6.04 15.16
C GLY A 17 -0.34 -5.03 14.95
N THR A 18 -0.12 -3.73 15.20
CA THR A 18 -1.10 -2.68 14.86
C THR A 18 -1.25 -2.57 13.35
N LEU A 19 -2.50 -2.48 12.87
CA LEU A 19 -2.79 -2.09 11.48
C LEU A 19 -2.99 -0.58 11.43
N PHE A 20 -2.22 0.09 10.59
CA PHE A 20 -2.38 1.50 10.27
C PHE A 20 -3.08 1.66 8.94
N LEU A 21 -4.10 2.53 8.89
CA LEU A 21 -4.81 2.88 7.66
C LEU A 21 -4.45 4.30 7.25
N PHE A 22 -4.14 4.47 5.97
CA PHE A 22 -3.85 5.78 5.36
C PHE A 22 -4.70 5.96 4.11
N ASP A 23 -5.29 7.14 3.99
CA ASP A 23 -6.08 7.52 2.81
C ASP A 23 -5.36 8.62 2.03
N GLU A 24 -4.88 8.29 0.85
CA GLU A 24 -4.17 9.15 -0.09
C GLU A 24 -3.10 10.06 0.57
N PRO A 25 -2.18 9.48 1.37
CA PRO A 25 -1.24 10.27 2.16
C PRO A 25 -0.22 11.05 1.33
N THR A 26 -0.12 10.80 0.02
CA THR A 26 0.76 11.57 -0.89
C THR A 26 0.08 12.79 -1.50
N THR A 27 -1.21 13.02 -1.26
CA THR A 27 -1.94 14.15 -1.82
C THR A 27 -1.29 15.49 -1.43
N GLY A 28 -0.88 16.25 -2.45
CA GLY A 28 -0.22 17.56 -2.26
C GLY A 28 1.26 17.50 -1.86
N LEU A 29 1.87 16.32 -1.79
CA LEU A 29 3.29 16.18 -1.49
C LEU A 29 4.17 16.36 -2.74
N HIS A 30 5.36 16.95 -2.51
CA HIS A 30 6.44 16.95 -3.49
C HIS A 30 7.19 15.60 -3.46
N PHE A 31 7.94 15.29 -4.52
CA PHE A 31 8.67 14.01 -4.65
C PHE A 31 9.60 13.70 -3.46
N ASP A 32 10.29 14.72 -2.93
CA ASP A 32 11.17 14.56 -1.76
C ASP A 32 10.40 14.19 -0.50
N ASP A 33 9.14 14.62 -0.39
CA ASP A 33 8.29 14.34 0.76
C ASP A 33 7.67 12.94 0.65
N VAL A 34 7.41 12.45 -0.57
CA VAL A 34 7.02 11.05 -0.79
C VAL A 34 8.14 10.09 -0.32
N ALA A 35 9.40 10.40 -0.62
CA ALA A 35 10.52 9.62 -0.12
C ALA A 35 10.62 9.59 1.41
N LYS A 36 10.35 10.73 2.08
CA LYS A 36 10.30 10.82 3.55
C LYS A 36 9.13 10.00 4.12
N LEU A 37 7.97 10.04 3.46
CA LEU A 37 6.79 9.25 3.82
C LEU A 37 7.10 7.75 3.76
N LEU A 38 7.69 7.28 2.65
CA LEU A 38 8.12 5.88 2.51
C LEU A 38 9.13 5.48 3.60
N GLY A 39 10.05 6.39 3.97
CA GLY A 39 10.95 6.19 5.10
C GLY A 39 10.22 6.07 6.45
N ALA A 40 9.10 6.78 6.63
CA ALA A 40 8.25 6.65 7.82
C ALA A 40 7.50 5.31 7.83
N PHE A 41 6.94 4.90 6.70
CA PHE A 41 6.29 3.59 6.54
C PHE A 41 7.25 2.45 6.85
N LYS A 42 8.49 2.53 6.32
CA LYS A 42 9.52 1.55 6.64
C LYS A 42 9.75 1.41 8.15
N ARG A 43 9.82 2.51 8.90
CA ARG A 43 10.00 2.46 10.37
C ARG A 43 8.83 1.78 11.08
N LEU A 44 7.59 1.97 10.60
CA LEU A 44 6.41 1.29 11.16
C LEU A 44 6.47 -0.22 10.87
N LEU A 45 6.84 -0.60 9.65
CA LEU A 45 7.01 -2.01 9.26
C LEU A 45 8.14 -2.69 10.06
N ASP A 46 9.29 -2.01 10.20
CA ASP A 46 10.44 -2.52 10.99
C ASP A 46 10.07 -2.69 12.47
N ALA A 47 9.08 -1.92 12.97
CA ALA A 47 8.54 -2.07 14.33
C ALA A 47 7.51 -3.23 14.46
N GLY A 48 7.20 -3.94 13.38
CA GLY A 48 6.27 -5.08 13.35
C GLY A 48 4.81 -4.64 13.25
N HIS A 49 4.54 -3.58 12.51
CA HIS A 49 3.18 -3.12 12.19
C HIS A 49 2.81 -3.47 10.76
N SER A 50 1.52 -3.45 10.47
CA SER A 50 0.96 -3.61 9.13
C SER A 50 0.40 -2.29 8.63
N LEU A 51 0.53 -2.02 7.35
CA LEU A 51 -0.02 -0.82 6.71
C LEU A 51 -1.04 -1.21 5.66
N LEU A 52 -2.18 -0.53 5.66
CA LEU A 52 -3.15 -0.52 4.57
C LEU A 52 -3.26 0.91 4.05
N VAL A 53 -2.90 1.13 2.80
CA VAL A 53 -2.77 2.46 2.22
C VAL A 53 -3.63 2.56 0.97
N ILE A 54 -4.60 3.46 0.93
CA ILE A 54 -5.28 3.83 -0.31
C ILE A 54 -4.38 4.81 -1.03
N GLU A 55 -3.95 4.48 -2.25
CA GLU A 55 -3.01 5.31 -3.00
C GLU A 55 -3.13 5.18 -4.51
N HIS A 56 -2.69 6.25 -5.19
CA HIS A 56 -2.57 6.35 -6.65
C HIS A 56 -1.15 6.69 -7.09
N ASN A 57 -0.27 7.06 -6.16
CA ASN A 57 1.12 7.37 -6.44
C ASN A 57 1.91 6.10 -6.76
N LEU A 58 2.51 6.04 -7.96
CA LEU A 58 3.19 4.84 -8.45
C LEU A 58 4.45 4.49 -7.67
N ASP A 59 5.15 5.46 -7.06
CA ASP A 59 6.29 5.18 -6.18
C ASP A 59 5.85 4.40 -4.93
N VAL A 60 4.71 4.77 -4.33
CA VAL A 60 4.15 4.08 -3.16
C VAL A 60 3.61 2.71 -3.55
N ILE A 61 2.84 2.63 -4.65
CA ILE A 61 2.29 1.35 -5.14
C ILE A 61 3.42 0.38 -5.48
N ARG A 62 4.48 0.84 -6.17
CA ARG A 62 5.64 0.00 -6.53
C ARG A 62 6.44 -0.47 -5.33
N ALA A 63 6.46 0.31 -4.24
CA ALA A 63 7.14 -0.02 -3.00
C ALA A 63 6.35 -0.99 -2.09
N SER A 64 5.09 -1.29 -2.39
CA SER A 64 4.26 -2.15 -1.56
C SER A 64 4.66 -3.63 -1.62
N ASP A 65 4.30 -4.37 -0.58
CA ASP A 65 4.45 -5.83 -0.53
C ASP A 65 3.28 -6.54 -1.21
N TRP A 66 2.09 -5.92 -1.16
CA TRP A 66 0.85 -6.47 -1.67
C TRP A 66 -0.05 -5.37 -2.21
N ILE A 67 -0.78 -5.65 -3.28
CA ILE A 67 -1.75 -4.74 -3.88
C ILE A 67 -3.11 -5.43 -3.94
N LEU A 68 -4.16 -4.68 -3.62
CA LEU A 68 -5.54 -5.02 -3.88
C LEU A 68 -6.08 -4.02 -4.90
N ASP A 69 -6.28 -4.45 -6.14
CA ASP A 69 -6.78 -3.57 -7.21
C ASP A 69 -8.27 -3.75 -7.43
N LEU A 70 -9.04 -2.69 -7.14
CA LEU A 70 -10.50 -2.67 -7.26
C LEU A 70 -10.94 -1.99 -8.55
N GLY A 71 -11.93 -2.56 -9.21
CA GLY A 71 -12.46 -2.00 -10.44
C GLY A 71 -13.61 -2.82 -11.04
N PRO A 72 -13.70 -2.85 -12.38
CA PRO A 72 -12.87 -2.10 -13.38
C PRO A 72 -13.20 -0.61 -13.42
N GLU A 73 -14.38 -0.21 -12.96
CA GLU A 73 -14.91 1.15 -13.02
C GLU A 73 -15.30 1.65 -11.62
N GLY A 74 -15.83 2.87 -11.53
CA GLY A 74 -16.44 3.42 -10.33
C GLY A 74 -17.95 3.15 -10.26
N GLY A 75 -18.56 3.41 -9.09
CA GLY A 75 -20.01 3.27 -8.89
C GLY A 75 -20.53 1.87 -9.21
N ASP A 76 -21.65 1.79 -9.95
CA ASP A 76 -22.30 0.53 -10.30
C ASP A 76 -21.46 -0.40 -11.20
N GLY A 77 -20.47 0.12 -11.92
CA GLY A 77 -19.53 -0.66 -12.73
C GLY A 77 -18.37 -1.25 -11.93
N GLY A 78 -18.14 -0.75 -10.71
CA GLY A 78 -17.03 -1.11 -9.83
C GLY A 78 -17.32 -2.19 -8.80
N GLY A 79 -16.63 -2.08 -7.68
CA GLY A 79 -16.85 -2.91 -6.50
C GLY A 79 -16.38 -4.36 -6.63
N ARG A 80 -15.53 -4.66 -7.59
CA ARG A 80 -14.94 -5.99 -7.80
C ARG A 80 -13.45 -5.95 -7.48
N LEU A 81 -12.93 -7.03 -6.93
CA LEU A 81 -11.49 -7.27 -6.87
C LEU A 81 -11.03 -7.77 -8.24
N LEU A 82 -10.19 -6.99 -8.93
CA LEU A 82 -9.61 -7.37 -10.22
C LEU A 82 -8.45 -8.31 -10.03
N VAL A 83 -7.54 -7.95 -9.13
CA VAL A 83 -6.37 -8.75 -8.79
C VAL A 83 -5.92 -8.42 -7.37
N ALA A 84 -5.36 -9.42 -6.69
CA ALA A 84 -4.64 -9.30 -5.43
C ALA A 84 -3.29 -10.00 -5.56
N GLY A 85 -2.20 -9.31 -5.22
CA GLY A 85 -0.87 -9.89 -5.40
C GLY A 85 0.26 -8.90 -5.18
N THR A 86 1.49 -9.37 -5.42
CA THR A 86 2.67 -8.50 -5.45
C THR A 86 2.59 -7.53 -6.65
N PRO A 87 3.35 -6.42 -6.64
CA PRO A 87 3.39 -5.51 -7.79
C PRO A 87 3.64 -6.23 -9.12
N GLU A 88 4.51 -7.26 -9.15
CA GLU A 88 4.82 -8.04 -10.35
C GLU A 88 3.62 -8.86 -10.83
N GLN A 89 2.84 -9.42 -9.90
CA GLN A 89 1.62 -10.17 -10.24
C GLN A 89 0.54 -9.25 -10.79
N VAL A 90 0.40 -8.05 -10.21
CA VAL A 90 -0.55 -7.04 -10.68
C VAL A 90 -0.16 -6.51 -12.06
N MET A 91 1.14 -6.28 -12.34
CA MET A 91 1.63 -5.93 -13.68
C MET A 91 1.33 -6.98 -14.75
N ALA A 92 1.22 -8.25 -14.35
CA ALA A 92 0.89 -9.35 -15.26
C ALA A 92 -0.61 -9.49 -15.56
N GLU A 93 -1.49 -8.74 -14.83
CA GLU A 93 -2.94 -8.81 -15.02
C GLU A 93 -3.41 -7.81 -16.09
N PRO A 94 -3.86 -8.28 -17.27
CA PRO A 94 -4.22 -7.39 -18.39
C PRO A 94 -5.43 -6.49 -18.08
N ALA A 95 -6.32 -6.90 -17.17
CA ALA A 95 -7.50 -6.13 -16.79
C ALA A 95 -7.19 -5.00 -15.81
N SER A 96 -6.00 -5.03 -15.18
CA SER A 96 -5.58 -4.02 -14.21
C SER A 96 -5.04 -2.76 -14.87
N TYR A 97 -5.71 -1.63 -14.65
CA TYR A 97 -5.17 -0.32 -15.04
C TYR A 97 -3.92 0.05 -14.21
N THR A 98 -3.93 -0.29 -12.94
CA THR A 98 -2.79 -0.13 -12.04
C THR A 98 -1.59 -0.93 -12.52
N GLY A 99 -1.81 -2.19 -12.93
CA GLY A 99 -0.75 -3.05 -13.45
C GLY A 99 -0.09 -2.48 -14.71
N ARG A 100 -0.88 -1.97 -15.64
CA ARG A 100 -0.36 -1.30 -16.85
C ARG A 100 0.45 -0.05 -16.51
N ALA A 101 -0.08 0.80 -15.62
CA ALA A 101 0.62 2.02 -15.20
C ALA A 101 1.95 1.70 -14.49
N LEU A 102 2.01 0.66 -13.67
CA LEU A 102 3.25 0.19 -13.03
C LEU A 102 4.26 -0.33 -14.06
N LEU A 103 3.81 -1.06 -15.07
CA LEU A 103 4.68 -1.56 -16.12
C LEU A 103 5.33 -0.40 -16.89
N ASP A 104 4.52 0.58 -17.30
CA ASP A 104 5.00 1.78 -18.01
C ASP A 104 5.99 2.57 -17.13
N PHE A 105 5.67 2.73 -15.85
CA PHE A 105 6.53 3.38 -14.87
C PHE A 105 7.90 2.70 -14.72
N ASP A 106 7.94 1.38 -14.62
CA ASP A 106 9.19 0.62 -14.52
C ASP A 106 10.01 0.71 -15.82
N LEU A 107 9.37 0.73 -16.99
CA LEU A 107 10.02 0.91 -18.29
C LEU A 107 10.64 2.30 -18.40
N GLU A 108 9.93 3.34 -18.01
CA GLU A 108 10.43 4.72 -18.02
C GLU A 108 11.62 4.88 -17.05
N ARG A 109 11.54 4.35 -15.85
CA ARG A 109 12.65 4.34 -14.88
C ARG A 109 13.86 3.59 -15.42
N GLY A 110 13.66 2.44 -16.04
CA GLY A 110 14.73 1.67 -16.68
C GLY A 110 15.39 2.44 -17.81
N ALA A 111 14.65 3.20 -18.60
CA ALA A 111 15.19 4.06 -19.66
C ALA A 111 15.99 5.23 -19.07
N VAL A 112 15.50 5.87 -18.01
CA VAL A 112 16.18 6.98 -17.32
C VAL A 112 17.50 6.51 -16.68
N LEU A 113 17.53 5.33 -16.06
CA LEU A 113 18.74 4.73 -15.50
C LEU A 113 19.79 4.45 -16.58
N LYS A 114 19.37 3.91 -17.73
CA LYS A 114 20.25 3.67 -18.89
C LYS A 114 20.81 4.96 -19.48
N ALA A 115 20.07 6.07 -19.40
CA ALA A 115 20.49 7.39 -19.86
C ALA A 115 21.43 8.11 -18.88
N GLY A 116 21.80 7.51 -17.74
CA GLY A 116 22.69 8.09 -16.74
C GLY A 116 22.12 9.31 -15.99
N ARG A 117 20.81 9.52 -16.05
CA ARG A 117 20.15 10.58 -15.28
C ARG A 117 20.01 10.11 -13.83
N ALA A 118 20.38 10.99 -12.90
CA ALA A 118 20.17 10.72 -11.46
C ALA A 118 18.66 10.57 -11.20
N LEU A 119 18.25 9.37 -10.84
CA LEU A 119 16.94 9.13 -10.26
C LEU A 119 17.03 9.40 -8.76
N ILE A 120 15.93 9.89 -8.18
CA ILE A 120 15.72 9.79 -6.74
C ILE A 120 15.92 8.31 -6.39
N PRO A 121 16.79 7.98 -5.41
CA PRO A 121 16.96 6.59 -5.01
C PRO A 121 15.58 6.03 -4.67
N ALA A 122 15.19 4.94 -5.33
CA ALA A 122 14.05 4.19 -4.88
C ALA A 122 14.33 3.83 -3.42
N VAL A 123 13.51 4.32 -2.50
CA VAL A 123 13.53 3.83 -1.12
C VAL A 123 13.05 2.39 -1.24
N ALA A 124 13.99 1.46 -1.38
CA ALA A 124 13.69 0.05 -1.31
C ALA A 124 13.18 -0.19 0.11
N LEU A 125 11.88 -0.35 0.27
CA LEU A 125 11.37 -1.03 1.44
C LEU A 125 12.03 -2.41 1.44
N PRO A 126 12.47 -2.94 2.60
CA PRO A 126 13.07 -4.26 2.63
C PRO A 126 12.05 -5.19 1.97
N ALA A 127 12.45 -5.80 0.87
CA ALA A 127 11.66 -6.89 0.32
C ALA A 127 11.55 -7.92 1.44
N VAL A 128 10.42 -7.97 2.07
CA VAL A 128 10.09 -9.10 2.91
C VAL A 128 10.22 -10.30 1.98
N ALA A 129 11.06 -11.25 2.36
CA ALA A 129 11.44 -12.38 1.50
C ALA A 129 10.19 -12.89 0.81
N ARG A 130 10.10 -12.69 -0.51
CA ARG A 130 8.89 -12.92 -1.33
C ARG A 130 8.38 -14.36 -1.25
N ASP A 131 9.26 -15.27 -0.86
CA ASP A 131 8.93 -16.67 -0.62
C ASP A 131 8.16 -16.93 0.69
N ALA A 132 8.14 -15.95 1.60
CA ALA A 132 7.41 -16.05 2.87
C ALA A 132 5.92 -15.68 2.76
N VAL A 133 5.46 -15.11 1.64
CA VAL A 133 4.06 -14.70 1.47
C VAL A 133 3.12 -15.91 1.44
N ALA A 134 3.55 -17.03 0.86
CA ALA A 134 2.77 -18.27 0.82
C ALA A 134 2.60 -18.92 2.22
N ASP A 135 3.57 -18.75 3.12
CA ASP A 135 3.49 -19.30 4.49
C ASP A 135 2.77 -18.33 5.47
N ARG A 136 2.60 -17.07 5.07
CA ARG A 136 1.91 -16.00 5.84
C ARG A 136 0.38 -16.07 5.79
N ALA A 137 -0.22 -16.98 5.03
CA ALA A 137 -1.67 -17.21 5.04
C ALA A 137 -2.22 -17.53 6.44
N ARG A 138 -1.34 -17.84 7.41
CA ARG A 138 -1.70 -18.09 8.82
C ARG A 138 -1.82 -16.82 9.66
N ASP A 139 -1.28 -15.69 9.20
CA ASP A 139 -1.36 -14.41 9.89
C ASP A 139 -1.78 -13.31 8.92
N SER A 140 -3.04 -13.32 8.54
CA SER A 140 -3.65 -12.37 7.62
C SER A 140 -4.99 -11.88 8.12
N ILE A 141 -5.40 -10.71 7.68
CA ILE A 141 -6.77 -10.22 7.83
C ILE A 141 -7.54 -10.70 6.61
N VAL A 142 -8.60 -11.47 6.85
CA VAL A 142 -9.45 -12.00 5.78
C VAL A 142 -10.82 -11.38 5.87
N VAL A 143 -11.25 -10.78 4.78
CA VAL A 143 -12.60 -10.23 4.61
C VAL A 143 -13.37 -11.17 3.69
N TYR A 144 -14.51 -11.64 4.16
CA TYR A 144 -15.38 -12.54 3.41
C TYR A 144 -16.66 -11.82 2.99
N ARG A 145 -17.00 -11.97 1.70
CA ARG A 145 -18.30 -11.58 1.16
C ARG A 145 -18.67 -10.12 1.42
N ALA A 146 -17.73 -9.20 1.25
CA ALA A 146 -17.96 -7.77 1.41
C ALA A 146 -18.94 -7.26 0.35
N ARG A 147 -20.05 -6.65 0.81
CA ARG A 147 -21.17 -6.19 -0.01
C ARG A 147 -21.63 -4.78 0.30
N GLU A 148 -20.92 -4.07 1.18
CA GLU A 148 -21.27 -2.72 1.57
C GLU A 148 -21.17 -1.77 0.37
N HIS A 149 -22.11 -0.84 0.27
CA HIS A 149 -22.24 0.14 -0.81
C HIS A 149 -22.18 -0.50 -2.20
N ASN A 150 -21.12 -0.25 -2.96
CA ASN A 150 -20.94 -0.79 -4.30
C ASN A 150 -20.10 -2.07 -4.37
N LEU A 151 -19.62 -2.59 -3.25
CA LEU A 151 -18.82 -3.83 -3.23
C LEU A 151 -19.66 -5.04 -3.64
N ARG A 152 -19.13 -5.89 -4.51
CA ARG A 152 -19.83 -6.99 -5.16
C ARG A 152 -19.39 -8.36 -4.66
N ASP A 153 -19.68 -8.63 -3.39
CA ASP A 153 -19.42 -9.94 -2.77
C ASP A 153 -17.93 -10.33 -2.89
N ILE A 154 -17.04 -9.39 -2.57
CA ILE A 154 -15.61 -9.61 -2.72
C ILE A 154 -15.04 -10.31 -1.50
N GLU A 155 -14.00 -11.12 -1.76
CA GLU A 155 -13.16 -11.72 -0.73
C GLU A 155 -11.74 -11.19 -0.91
N VAL A 156 -11.13 -10.72 0.19
CA VAL A 156 -9.77 -10.20 0.17
C VAL A 156 -8.97 -10.75 1.34
N THR A 157 -7.70 -10.98 1.08
CA THR A 157 -6.72 -11.36 2.10
C THR A 157 -5.63 -10.29 2.16
N ILE A 158 -5.41 -9.73 3.33
CA ILE A 158 -4.43 -8.70 3.62
C ILE A 158 -3.34 -9.32 4.47
N PRO A 159 -2.13 -9.53 3.94
CA PRO A 159 -1.01 -10.03 4.71
C PRO A 159 -0.65 -9.07 5.85
N ARG A 160 -0.32 -9.63 7.04
CA ARG A 160 0.22 -8.84 8.14
C ARG A 160 1.73 -8.62 7.97
N ASP A 161 2.29 -7.74 8.81
CA ASP A 161 3.71 -7.39 8.83
C ASP A 161 4.25 -6.88 7.48
N GLY A 162 3.38 -6.26 6.69
CA GLY A 162 3.70 -5.71 5.37
C GLY A 162 2.87 -4.49 5.03
N MET A 163 3.19 -3.87 3.90
CA MET A 163 2.43 -2.77 3.32
C MET A 163 1.53 -3.28 2.20
N THR A 164 0.22 -3.25 2.44
CA THR A 164 -0.80 -3.50 1.41
C THR A 164 -1.30 -2.16 0.86
N VAL A 165 -1.30 -2.01 -0.45
CA VAL A 165 -1.86 -0.84 -1.12
C VAL A 165 -3.18 -1.20 -1.80
N LEU A 166 -4.19 -0.38 -1.56
CA LEU A 166 -5.52 -0.49 -2.15
C LEU A 166 -5.60 0.49 -3.32
N THR A 167 -5.74 -0.04 -4.53
CA THR A 167 -5.74 0.72 -5.78
C THR A 167 -7.06 0.58 -6.54
N GLY A 168 -7.20 1.30 -7.62
CA GLY A 168 -8.36 1.29 -8.50
C GLY A 168 -8.94 2.68 -8.74
N VAL A 169 -9.85 2.78 -9.70
CA VAL A 169 -10.47 4.05 -10.09
C VAL A 169 -11.28 4.68 -8.96
N SER A 170 -11.57 5.99 -9.05
CA SER A 170 -12.42 6.67 -8.08
C SER A 170 -13.81 6.02 -8.05
N GLY A 171 -14.35 5.84 -6.83
CA GLY A 171 -15.65 5.18 -6.64
C GLY A 171 -15.63 3.65 -6.83
N SER A 172 -14.47 3.00 -6.95
CA SER A 172 -14.41 1.52 -7.06
C SER A 172 -14.64 0.77 -5.75
N GLY A 173 -14.80 1.47 -4.61
CA GLY A 173 -15.08 0.85 -3.31
C GLY A 173 -13.91 0.78 -2.35
N LYS A 174 -12.78 1.46 -2.66
CA LYS A 174 -11.57 1.45 -1.82
C LYS A 174 -11.84 1.91 -0.38
N SER A 175 -12.41 3.11 -0.22
CA SER A 175 -12.68 3.67 1.11
C SER A 175 -13.70 2.83 1.86
N THR A 176 -14.70 2.28 1.18
CA THR A 176 -15.68 1.34 1.77
C THR A 176 -14.97 0.10 2.32
N LEU A 177 -14.08 -0.51 1.55
CA LEU A 177 -13.34 -1.68 2.04
C LEU A 177 -12.45 -1.34 3.23
N ALA A 178 -11.72 -0.22 3.17
CA ALA A 178 -10.77 0.16 4.21
C ALA A 178 -11.44 0.64 5.50
N PHE A 179 -12.45 1.53 5.40
CA PHE A 179 -12.98 2.23 6.56
C PHE A 179 -14.34 1.72 7.06
N ASP A 180 -15.16 1.12 6.19
CA ASP A 180 -16.48 0.63 6.62
C ASP A 180 -16.44 -0.87 6.98
N ILE A 181 -15.42 -1.62 6.51
CA ILE A 181 -15.36 -3.07 6.70
C ILE A 181 -14.14 -3.48 7.55
N ILE A 182 -12.95 -2.94 7.30
CA ILE A 182 -11.72 -3.38 7.97
C ILE A 182 -11.48 -2.61 9.27
N PHE A 183 -11.80 -1.30 9.31
CA PHE A 183 -11.63 -0.44 10.48
C PHE A 183 -12.87 -0.49 11.35
#